data_a0574ebd52065fefa842341946e84fef
#
_entry.id   a0574ebd52065fefa842341946e84fef
#
_cell.length_a   1.000
_cell.length_b   1.000
_cell.length_c   1.000
_cell.angle_alpha   90.00
_cell.angle_beta   90.00
_cell.angle_gamma   90.00
#
_symmetry.space_group_name_H-M   'P 1'
#
loop_
_entity.id
_entity.type
_entity.pdbx_description
1 polymer ?
#
loop_
_entity_poly.entity_id
_entity_poly.type
_entity_poly.pdbx_seq_one_letter_code
_entity_poly.pdbx_strand_id
1 'polypeptide(L)'
;TILENDPEFSSKFKIASIVLGWIVGVVLIFVRLDFGKKGNRVINILYILFAPCYIFFNMEIAVFNETYSFRKQHLSLLLFNFLLIGILELIFIVITNRVRLGTDIWAFICVMFNIVNHFVYEFRGTPVMASDIATVGTALEVADGYKIQFNFYTTVALVMLFDFIMLGRVIKCEPV
;
A
#
# COMPACT_ATOMS: atom_id res chain seq x y z
N THR A 1 -4.36 28.84 2.10
CA THR A 1 -5.55 29.28 2.88
C THR A 1 -5.15 29.37 4.35
N ILE A 2 -5.74 30.31 5.11
CA ILE A 2 -5.38 30.61 6.53
C ILE A 2 -5.51 29.38 7.44
N LEU A 3 -6.41 28.45 7.10
CA LEU A 3 -6.64 27.20 7.86
C LEU A 3 -5.54 26.13 7.67
N GLU A 4 -4.79 26.20 6.59
CA GLU A 4 -3.75 25.22 6.25
C GLU A 4 -2.46 25.45 7.05
N ASN A 5 -2.27 26.65 7.58
CA ASN A 5 -1.11 27.05 8.37
C ASN A 5 -1.33 26.93 9.89
N ASP A 6 -2.51 26.49 10.35
CA ASP A 6 -2.77 26.25 11.76
C ASP A 6 -2.27 24.83 12.14
N PRO A 7 -1.21 24.69 12.96
CA PRO A 7 -0.64 23.39 13.33
C PRO A 7 -1.63 22.53 14.12
N GLU A 8 -2.55 23.13 14.87
CA GLU A 8 -3.55 22.42 15.64
C GLU A 8 -4.65 21.84 14.72
N PHE A 9 -5.10 22.61 13.73
CA PHE A 9 -6.05 22.16 12.71
C PHE A 9 -5.45 21.03 11.87
N SER A 10 -4.19 21.17 11.44
CA SER A 10 -3.47 20.14 10.68
C SER A 10 -3.35 18.82 11.48
N SER A 11 -3.05 18.90 12.77
CA SER A 11 -2.96 17.72 13.65
C SER A 11 -4.32 17.03 13.83
N LYS A 12 -5.38 17.78 14.11
CA LYS A 12 -6.74 17.25 14.26
C LYS A 12 -7.24 16.59 12.97
N PHE A 13 -6.96 17.20 11.82
CA PHE A 13 -7.33 16.65 10.50
C PHE A 13 -6.61 15.33 10.22
N LYS A 14 -5.31 15.24 10.52
CA LYS A 14 -4.52 14.02 10.37
C LYS A 14 -5.07 12.88 11.23
N ILE A 15 -5.38 13.14 12.49
CA ILE A 15 -5.97 12.15 13.39
C ILE A 15 -7.35 11.72 12.90
N ALA A 16 -8.20 12.68 12.50
CA ALA A 16 -9.54 12.39 12.01
C ALA A 16 -9.52 11.51 10.75
N SER A 17 -8.59 11.74 9.82
CA SER A 17 -8.46 10.93 8.60
C SER A 17 -8.05 9.49 8.89
N ILE A 18 -7.14 9.26 9.83
CA ILE A 18 -6.74 7.91 10.28
C ILE A 18 -7.93 7.20 10.94
N VAL A 19 -8.63 7.88 11.85
CA VAL A 19 -9.80 7.31 12.54
C VAL A 19 -10.90 6.97 11.55
N LEU A 20 -11.17 7.85 10.58
CA LEU A 20 -12.16 7.60 9.53
C LEU A 20 -11.78 6.38 8.69
N GLY A 21 -10.52 6.24 8.27
CA GLY A 21 -10.03 5.06 7.57
C GLY A 21 -10.28 3.78 8.37
N TRP A 22 -9.90 3.75 9.65
CA TRP A 22 -10.18 2.60 10.52
C TRP A 22 -11.67 2.26 10.62
N ILE A 23 -12.53 3.26 10.72
CA ILE A 23 -14.00 3.06 10.75
C ILE A 23 -14.47 2.44 9.44
N VAL A 24 -14.00 2.94 8.30
CA VAL A 24 -14.34 2.39 6.97
C VAL A 24 -13.91 0.93 6.87
N GLY A 25 -12.67 0.60 7.22
CA GLY A 25 -12.18 -0.78 7.20
C GLY A 25 -12.99 -1.72 8.10
N VAL A 26 -13.34 -1.28 9.31
CA VAL A 26 -14.18 -2.06 10.22
C VAL A 26 -15.59 -2.27 9.65
N VAL A 27 -16.19 -1.25 9.05
CA VAL A 27 -17.51 -1.38 8.38
C VAL A 27 -17.44 -2.38 7.24
N LEU A 28 -16.38 -2.37 6.43
CA LEU A 28 -16.18 -3.31 5.33
C LEU A 28 -16.13 -4.78 5.78
N ILE A 29 -15.77 -5.07 7.04
CA ILE A 29 -15.79 -6.44 7.58
C ILE A 29 -17.21 -7.03 7.58
N PHE A 30 -18.21 -6.19 7.82
CA PHE A 30 -19.61 -6.62 7.94
C PHE A 30 -20.37 -6.60 6.62
N VAL A 31 -19.83 -5.96 5.59
CA VAL A 31 -20.46 -5.86 4.27
C VAL A 31 -20.07 -7.08 3.42
N ARG A 32 -21.05 -7.77 2.84
CA ARG A 32 -20.84 -8.84 1.85
C ARG A 32 -21.80 -8.62 0.71
N LEU A 33 -21.26 -8.51 -0.50
CA LEU A 33 -22.03 -8.31 -1.71
C LEU A 33 -21.92 -9.55 -2.61
N ASP A 34 -23.06 -10.04 -3.06
CA ASP A 34 -23.14 -11.14 -4.03
C ASP A 34 -23.95 -10.67 -5.24
N PHE A 35 -23.27 -10.48 -6.36
CA PHE A 35 -23.86 -10.01 -7.62
C PHE A 35 -24.20 -11.17 -8.58
N GLY A 36 -24.18 -12.41 -8.07
CA GLY A 36 -24.35 -13.60 -8.88
C GLY A 36 -23.09 -13.92 -9.73
N LYS A 37 -23.07 -15.10 -10.37
CA LYS A 37 -21.85 -15.58 -11.06
C LYS A 37 -21.27 -14.62 -12.11
N LYS A 38 -22.14 -14.01 -12.95
CA LYS A 38 -21.66 -13.09 -13.99
C LYS A 38 -21.13 -11.78 -13.39
N GLY A 39 -21.85 -11.21 -12.41
CA GLY A 39 -21.45 -9.98 -11.72
C GLY A 39 -20.17 -10.17 -10.95
N ASN A 40 -20.04 -11.24 -10.19
CA ASN A 40 -18.82 -11.56 -9.44
C ASN A 40 -17.57 -11.69 -10.34
N ARG A 41 -17.73 -12.31 -11.54
CA ARG A 41 -16.63 -12.40 -12.52
C ARG A 41 -16.18 -11.01 -13.02
N VAL A 42 -17.12 -10.14 -13.35
CA VAL A 42 -16.80 -8.77 -13.81
C VAL A 42 -16.09 -8.00 -12.70
N ILE A 43 -16.58 -8.10 -11.48
CA ILE A 43 -15.98 -7.41 -10.32
C ILE A 43 -14.58 -7.94 -10.03
N ASN A 44 -14.33 -9.25 -10.15
CA ASN A 44 -12.99 -9.81 -10.00
C ASN A 44 -12.01 -9.26 -11.05
N ILE A 45 -12.44 -9.13 -12.30
CA ILE A 45 -11.61 -8.53 -13.36
C ILE A 45 -11.30 -7.06 -13.02
N LEU A 46 -12.32 -6.30 -12.60
CA LEU A 46 -12.13 -4.90 -12.20
C LEU A 46 -11.21 -4.79 -10.98
N TYR A 47 -11.31 -5.72 -10.03
CA TYR A 47 -10.44 -5.76 -8.85
C TYR A 47 -8.97 -5.98 -9.24
N ILE A 48 -8.68 -6.96 -10.12
CA ILE A 48 -7.33 -7.22 -10.64
C ILE A 48 -6.78 -5.98 -11.40
N LEU A 49 -7.60 -5.31 -12.19
CA LEU A 49 -7.17 -4.13 -12.95
C LEU A 49 -6.95 -2.90 -12.06
N PHE A 50 -7.72 -2.76 -10.98
CA PHE A 50 -7.62 -1.63 -10.08
C PHE A 50 -6.50 -1.82 -9.03
N ALA A 51 -6.22 -3.05 -8.64
CA ALA A 51 -5.26 -3.35 -7.58
C ALA A 51 -3.85 -2.78 -7.83
N PRO A 52 -3.23 -2.92 -9.02
CA PRO A 52 -1.91 -2.34 -9.26
C PRO A 52 -1.86 -0.82 -9.07
N CYS A 53 -2.92 -0.11 -9.50
CA CYS A 53 -3.03 1.33 -9.29
C CYS A 53 -3.12 1.66 -7.80
N TYR A 54 -3.96 0.94 -7.06
CA TYR A 54 -4.14 1.16 -5.63
C TYR A 54 -2.86 0.85 -4.84
N ILE A 55 -2.20 -0.27 -5.14
CA ILE A 55 -0.94 -0.66 -4.52
C ILE A 55 0.12 0.41 -4.78
N PHE A 56 0.26 0.88 -6.03
CA PHE A 56 1.20 1.94 -6.37
C PHE A 56 0.95 3.22 -5.56
N PHE A 57 -0.29 3.70 -5.52
CA PHE A 57 -0.62 4.90 -4.74
C PHE A 57 -0.35 4.72 -3.25
N ASN A 58 -0.65 3.55 -2.69
CA ASN A 58 -0.36 3.26 -1.30
C ASN A 58 1.16 3.27 -1.02
N MET A 59 1.97 2.69 -1.93
CA MET A 59 3.43 2.73 -1.84
C MET A 59 3.96 4.17 -1.88
N GLU A 60 3.45 5.00 -2.77
CA GLU A 60 3.86 6.41 -2.89
C GLU A 60 3.49 7.24 -1.63
N ILE A 61 2.34 6.94 -1.01
CA ILE A 61 1.94 7.57 0.25
C ILE A 61 2.89 7.17 1.38
N ALA A 62 3.28 5.90 1.47
CA ALA A 62 4.18 5.41 2.51
C ALA A 62 5.56 6.10 2.51
N VAL A 63 6.04 6.49 1.32
CA VAL A 63 7.36 7.17 1.13
C VAL A 63 7.19 8.66 0.82
N PHE A 64 6.02 9.23 1.07
CA PHE A 64 5.74 10.61 0.69
C PHE A 64 6.76 11.58 1.28
N ASN A 65 7.54 12.20 0.40
CA ASN A 65 8.39 13.33 0.72
C ASN A 65 8.41 14.32 -0.46
N GLU A 66 8.82 15.56 -0.20
CA GLU A 66 8.83 16.63 -1.21
C GLU A 66 9.78 16.36 -2.39
N THR A 67 10.80 15.53 -2.18
CA THR A 67 11.87 15.25 -3.15
C THR A 67 11.44 14.21 -4.19
N TYR A 68 10.70 13.18 -3.77
CA TYR A 68 10.30 12.03 -4.60
C TYR A 68 8.79 11.97 -4.86
N SER A 69 8.16 13.10 -5.12
CA SER A 69 6.73 13.11 -5.47
C SER A 69 6.49 12.46 -6.84
N PHE A 70 5.53 11.54 -6.93
CA PHE A 70 5.09 10.90 -8.20
C PHE A 70 4.71 11.93 -9.28
N ARG A 71 4.29 13.14 -8.87
CA ARG A 71 3.96 14.25 -9.78
C ARG A 71 5.13 14.72 -10.65
N LYS A 72 6.37 14.42 -10.24
CA LYS A 72 7.59 14.75 -10.98
C LYS A 72 8.07 13.61 -11.89
N GLN A 73 7.43 12.44 -11.85
CA GLN A 73 7.83 11.30 -12.65
C GLN A 73 7.26 11.39 -14.08
N HIS A 74 8.04 10.92 -15.05
CA HIS A 74 7.58 10.79 -16.42
C HIS A 74 6.47 9.74 -16.53
N LEU A 75 5.46 10.02 -17.38
CA LEU A 75 4.33 9.11 -17.60
C LEU A 75 4.79 7.67 -17.99
N SER A 76 5.85 7.55 -18.76
CA SER A 76 6.41 6.25 -19.13
C SER A 76 6.89 5.43 -17.93
N LEU A 77 7.50 6.07 -16.93
CA LEU A 77 7.92 5.41 -15.69
C LEU A 77 6.72 4.99 -14.84
N LEU A 78 5.71 5.83 -14.77
CA LEU A 78 4.45 5.49 -14.08
C LEU A 78 3.80 4.26 -14.70
N LEU A 79 3.64 4.25 -16.03
CA LEU A 79 3.06 3.12 -16.75
C LEU A 79 3.89 1.84 -16.58
N PHE A 80 5.23 1.96 -16.60
CA PHE A 80 6.13 0.83 -16.36
C PHE A 80 5.95 0.26 -14.94
N ASN A 81 5.85 1.13 -13.92
CA ASN A 81 5.61 0.70 -12.54
C ASN A 81 4.26 -0.01 -12.39
N PHE A 82 3.17 0.52 -12.97
CA PHE A 82 1.87 -0.14 -12.95
C PHE A 82 1.91 -1.51 -13.63
N LEU A 83 2.58 -1.61 -14.78
CA LEU A 83 2.71 -2.85 -15.51
C LEU A 83 3.53 -3.87 -14.72
N LEU A 84 4.64 -3.46 -14.11
CA LEU A 84 5.47 -4.34 -13.29
C LEU A 84 4.72 -4.86 -12.06
N ILE A 85 4.02 -3.97 -11.33
CA ILE A 85 3.21 -4.35 -10.17
C ILE A 85 2.11 -5.33 -10.61
N GLY A 86 1.43 -5.06 -11.72
CA GLY A 86 0.37 -5.93 -12.23
C GLY A 86 0.86 -7.29 -12.71
N ILE A 87 2.01 -7.38 -13.38
CA ILE A 87 2.60 -8.67 -13.78
C ILE A 87 2.94 -9.52 -12.54
N LEU A 88 3.57 -8.91 -11.54
CA LEU A 88 3.92 -9.62 -10.31
C LEU A 88 2.66 -10.02 -9.52
N GLU A 89 1.62 -9.19 -9.49
CA GLU A 89 0.32 -9.54 -8.93
C GLU A 89 -0.26 -10.80 -9.59
N LEU A 90 -0.26 -10.86 -10.93
CA LEU A 90 -0.75 -12.04 -11.66
C LEU A 90 0.03 -13.30 -11.31
N ILE A 91 1.34 -13.20 -11.10
CA ILE A 91 2.16 -14.34 -10.64
C ILE A 91 1.68 -14.83 -9.28
N PHE A 92 1.42 -13.92 -8.32
CA PHE A 92 0.90 -14.31 -7.00
C PHE A 92 -0.50 -14.90 -7.08
N ILE A 93 -1.37 -14.40 -7.96
CA ILE A 93 -2.70 -14.98 -8.22
C ILE A 93 -2.58 -16.42 -8.73
N VAL A 94 -1.69 -16.67 -9.68
CA VAL A 94 -1.44 -18.02 -10.23
C VAL A 94 -0.89 -18.97 -9.16
N ILE A 95 0.08 -18.53 -8.37
CA ILE A 95 0.68 -19.34 -7.28
C ILE A 95 -0.37 -19.72 -6.24
N THR A 96 -1.23 -18.79 -5.84
CA THR A 96 -2.24 -19.00 -4.81
C THR A 96 -3.51 -19.68 -5.34
N ASN A 97 -3.69 -19.71 -6.67
CA ASN A 97 -4.92 -20.12 -7.34
C ASN A 97 -6.19 -19.43 -6.82
N ARG A 98 -6.04 -18.21 -6.32
CA ARG A 98 -7.13 -17.38 -5.77
C ARG A 98 -6.83 -15.91 -6.01
N VAL A 99 -7.66 -15.25 -6.80
CA VAL A 99 -7.51 -13.82 -7.12
C VAL A 99 -7.26 -12.99 -5.87
N ARG A 100 -8.17 -13.03 -4.93
CA ARG A 100 -8.12 -12.23 -3.72
C ARG A 100 -6.86 -12.49 -2.90
N LEU A 101 -6.58 -13.77 -2.58
CA LEU A 101 -5.44 -14.11 -1.72
C LEU A 101 -4.11 -13.71 -2.36
N GLY A 102 -3.97 -13.91 -3.67
CA GLY A 102 -2.76 -13.51 -4.41
C GLY A 102 -2.57 -12.00 -4.39
N THR A 103 -3.63 -11.24 -4.69
CA THR A 103 -3.60 -9.77 -4.65
C THR A 103 -3.34 -9.23 -3.24
N ASP A 104 -3.99 -9.78 -2.20
CA ASP A 104 -3.81 -9.35 -0.80
C ASP A 104 -2.35 -9.59 -0.34
N ILE A 105 -1.77 -10.77 -0.63
CA ILE A 105 -0.38 -11.09 -0.28
C ILE A 105 0.57 -10.15 -1.03
N TRP A 106 0.35 -9.94 -2.33
CA TRP A 106 1.20 -9.04 -3.11
C TRP A 106 1.13 -7.59 -2.62
N ALA A 107 -0.07 -7.08 -2.35
CA ALA A 107 -0.26 -5.76 -1.78
C ALA A 107 0.47 -5.60 -0.44
N PHE A 108 0.36 -6.60 0.44
CA PHE A 108 1.05 -6.62 1.73
C PHE A 108 2.57 -6.55 1.54
N ILE A 109 3.14 -7.37 0.67
CA ILE A 109 4.59 -7.40 0.39
C ILE A 109 5.05 -6.02 -0.12
N CYS A 110 4.35 -5.44 -1.10
CA CYS A 110 4.70 -4.15 -1.68
C CYS A 110 4.69 -3.03 -0.65
N VAL A 111 3.61 -2.93 0.13
CA VAL A 111 3.47 -1.85 1.12
C VAL A 111 4.46 -2.01 2.25
N MET A 112 4.67 -3.24 2.76
CA MET A 112 5.66 -3.50 3.82
C MET A 112 7.09 -3.18 3.33
N PHE A 113 7.46 -3.62 2.14
CA PHE A 113 8.76 -3.29 1.56
C PHE A 113 8.96 -1.77 1.45
N ASN A 114 7.92 -1.05 1.06
CA ASN A 114 8.02 0.40 0.91
C ASN A 114 8.10 1.13 2.27
N ILE A 115 7.42 0.63 3.30
CA ILE A 115 7.56 1.15 4.67
C ILE A 115 8.99 0.92 5.18
N VAL A 116 9.57 -0.27 4.96
CA VAL A 116 10.97 -0.55 5.30
C VAL A 116 11.90 0.40 4.54
N ASN A 117 11.67 0.59 3.23
CA ASN A 117 12.43 1.53 2.42
C ASN A 117 12.36 2.97 2.95
N HIS A 118 11.20 3.40 3.44
CA HIS A 118 11.04 4.70 4.08
C HIS A 118 11.94 4.86 5.31
N PHE A 119 11.94 3.89 6.23
CA PHE A 119 12.81 3.93 7.41
C PHE A 119 14.30 3.87 7.06
N VAL A 120 14.68 3.05 6.08
CA VAL A 120 16.07 3.00 5.60
C VAL A 120 16.49 4.35 5.02
N TYR A 121 15.59 4.98 4.25
CA TYR A 121 15.83 6.31 3.70
C TYR A 121 15.97 7.39 4.78
N GLU A 122 15.12 7.39 5.81
CA GLU A 122 15.24 8.32 6.94
C GLU A 122 16.57 8.15 7.69
N PHE A 123 17.02 6.91 7.83
CA PHE A 123 18.28 6.63 8.54
C PHE A 123 19.53 6.96 7.71
N ARG A 124 19.54 6.60 6.42
CA ARG A 124 20.76 6.63 5.59
C ARG A 124 20.75 7.74 4.55
N GLY A 125 19.62 8.36 4.28
CA GLY A 125 19.44 9.36 3.21
C GLY A 125 19.40 8.76 1.80
N THR A 126 19.47 7.42 1.66
CA THR A 126 19.38 6.71 0.38
C THR A 126 18.37 5.56 0.48
N PRO A 127 17.62 5.27 -0.60
CA PRO A 127 16.67 4.15 -0.60
C PRO A 127 17.38 2.81 -0.51
N VAL A 128 16.62 1.75 -0.21
CA VAL A 128 17.11 0.37 -0.22
C VAL A 128 17.61 0.01 -1.63
N MET A 129 18.81 -0.50 -1.71
CA MET A 129 19.45 -0.97 -2.94
C MET A 129 19.58 -2.49 -2.94
N ALA A 130 19.69 -3.09 -4.14
CA ALA A 130 19.89 -4.53 -4.27
C ALA A 130 21.14 -5.05 -3.53
N SER A 131 22.19 -4.21 -3.42
CA SER A 131 23.40 -4.49 -2.64
C SER A 131 23.14 -4.66 -1.14
N ASP A 132 22.09 -4.05 -0.61
CA ASP A 132 21.76 -4.10 0.82
C ASP A 132 21.31 -5.50 1.26
N ILE A 133 20.85 -6.32 0.31
CA ILE A 133 20.50 -7.73 0.58
C ILE A 133 21.72 -8.50 1.09
N ALA A 134 22.93 -8.18 0.57
CA ALA A 134 24.16 -8.83 1.00
C ALA A 134 24.63 -8.39 2.41
N THR A 135 24.16 -7.24 2.89
CA THR A 135 24.59 -6.63 4.16
C THR A 135 23.48 -6.57 5.22
N VAL A 136 22.36 -7.30 5.00
CA VAL A 136 21.20 -7.32 5.92
C VAL A 136 21.61 -7.70 7.35
N GLY A 137 22.54 -8.66 7.53
CA GLY A 137 23.04 -9.05 8.85
C GLY A 137 23.63 -7.87 9.62
N THR A 138 24.56 -7.14 8.99
CA THR A 138 25.18 -5.94 9.59
C THR A 138 24.15 -4.83 9.84
N ALA A 139 23.17 -4.67 8.93
CA ALA A 139 22.12 -3.67 9.09
C ALA A 139 21.23 -3.97 10.30
N LEU A 140 20.93 -5.25 10.57
CA LEU A 140 20.15 -5.66 11.75
C LEU A 140 20.89 -5.40 13.06
N GLU A 141 22.21 -5.60 13.11
CA GLU A 141 23.03 -5.29 14.29
C GLU A 141 23.03 -3.79 14.66
N VAL A 142 22.96 -2.93 13.64
CA VAL A 142 22.90 -1.47 13.83
C VAL A 142 21.47 -1.01 14.18
N ALA A 143 20.46 -1.75 13.74
CA ALA A 143 19.06 -1.40 13.94
C ALA A 143 18.62 -1.37 15.41
N ASP A 144 19.32 -2.10 16.31
CA ASP A 144 19.03 -2.12 17.76
C ASP A 144 19.13 -0.73 18.43
N GLY A 145 19.89 0.19 17.83
CA GLY A 145 20.02 1.57 18.29
C GLY A 145 18.99 2.55 17.68
N TYR A 146 18.20 2.11 16.70
CA TYR A 146 17.31 2.99 15.95
C TYR A 146 15.89 2.98 16.52
N LYS A 147 15.37 4.18 16.85
CA LYS A 147 13.98 4.34 17.26
C LYS A 147 13.09 4.48 16.05
N ILE A 148 12.41 3.41 15.67
CA ILE A 148 11.41 3.44 14.59
C ILE A 148 10.24 4.32 15.04
N GLN A 149 10.03 5.44 14.35
CA GLN A 149 8.91 6.35 14.58
C GLN A 149 7.96 6.31 13.37
N PHE A 150 6.75 5.81 13.59
CA PHE A 150 5.72 5.87 12.57
C PHE A 150 5.26 7.31 12.37
N ASN A 151 5.41 7.82 11.17
CA ASN A 151 4.88 9.12 10.79
C ASN A 151 3.43 9.00 10.29
N PHE A 152 2.80 10.15 10.02
CA PHE A 152 1.43 10.19 9.51
C PHE A 152 1.26 9.38 8.22
N TYR A 153 2.18 9.50 7.27
CA TYR A 153 2.07 8.86 5.96
C TYR A 153 2.22 7.34 6.03
N THR A 154 3.16 6.83 6.81
CA THR A 154 3.30 5.37 7.03
C THR A 154 2.07 4.80 7.75
N THR A 155 1.48 5.54 8.69
CA THR A 155 0.24 5.13 9.36
C THR A 155 -0.93 5.10 8.38
N VAL A 156 -1.08 6.12 7.53
CA VAL A 156 -2.13 6.15 6.49
C VAL A 156 -1.95 4.99 5.51
N ALA A 157 -0.72 4.68 5.09
CA ALA A 157 -0.46 3.57 4.19
C ALA A 157 -0.89 2.21 4.79
N LEU A 158 -0.66 2.01 6.10
CA LEU A 158 -1.12 0.81 6.80
C LEU A 158 -2.65 0.73 6.89
N VAL A 159 -3.32 1.85 7.17
CA VAL A 159 -4.79 1.91 7.20
C VAL A 159 -5.36 1.62 5.80
N MET A 160 -4.80 2.22 4.76
CA MET A 160 -5.21 1.96 3.39
C MET A 160 -5.00 0.49 3.00
N LEU A 161 -3.87 -0.12 3.40
CA LEU A 161 -3.64 -1.55 3.16
C LEU A 161 -4.72 -2.40 3.84
N PHE A 162 -5.06 -2.09 5.09
CA PHE A 162 -6.13 -2.76 5.80
C PHE A 162 -7.47 -2.62 5.08
N ASP A 163 -7.83 -1.40 4.67
CA ASP A 163 -9.07 -1.13 3.93
C ASP A 163 -9.12 -1.90 2.60
N PHE A 164 -8.00 -1.98 1.89
CA PHE A 164 -7.90 -2.74 0.65
C PHE A 164 -8.13 -4.24 0.85
N ILE A 165 -7.50 -4.83 1.86
CA ILE A 165 -7.69 -6.24 2.22
C ILE A 165 -9.16 -6.49 2.63
N MET A 166 -9.77 -5.55 3.36
CA MET A 166 -11.18 -5.67 3.74
C MET A 166 -12.11 -5.50 2.54
N LEU A 167 -11.79 -4.59 1.61
CA LEU A 167 -12.53 -4.44 0.35
C LEU A 167 -12.53 -5.74 -0.47
N GLY A 168 -11.39 -6.42 -0.56
CA GLY A 168 -11.31 -7.75 -1.17
C GLY A 168 -12.23 -8.79 -0.50
N ARG A 169 -12.60 -8.61 0.77
CA ARG A 169 -13.53 -9.49 1.50
C ARG A 169 -15.00 -9.21 1.18
N VAL A 170 -15.33 -7.98 0.84
CA VAL A 170 -16.70 -7.59 0.44
C VAL A 170 -17.11 -8.32 -0.83
N ILE A 171 -16.15 -8.55 -1.72
CA ILE A 171 -16.35 -9.17 -3.02
C ILE A 171 -16.21 -10.69 -2.89
N LYS A 172 -17.23 -11.42 -3.33
CA LYS A 172 -17.16 -12.89 -3.38
C LYS A 172 -16.31 -13.33 -4.57
N CYS A 173 -15.02 -13.56 -4.32
CA CYS A 173 -14.09 -14.06 -5.32
C CYS A 173 -14.25 -15.59 -5.50
N GLU A 174 -14.48 -16.02 -6.74
CA GLU A 174 -14.41 -17.45 -7.10
C GLU A 174 -12.93 -17.84 -7.33
N PRO A 175 -12.57 -19.13 -7.14
CA PRO A 175 -11.25 -19.63 -7.54
C PRO A 175 -11.07 -19.46 -9.06
N VAL A 176 -9.84 -19.26 -9.48
CA VAL A 176 -9.45 -19.08 -10.90
C VAL A 176 -9.70 -20.38 -11.66
#